data_4ee69e76dd28d24ce72749023d644c76
#
_entry.id   4ee69e76dd28d24ce72749023d644c76
#
_cell.length_a   1.000
_cell.length_b   1.000
_cell.length_c   1.000
_cell.angle_alpha   90.00
_cell.angle_beta   90.00
_cell.angle_gamma   90.00
#
_symmetry.space_group_name_H-M   'P 1'
#
loop_
_entity.id
_entity.type
_entity.pdbx_description
1 polymer ?
#
loop_
_entity_poly.entity_id
_entity_poly.type
_entity_poly.pdbx_seq_one_letter_code
_entity_poly.pdbx_strand_id
1 'polypeptide(L)'
;VAEGQAGTDAVNVDQLNAVRDTASAGWNLTAQGQNSSNVGANETVDLNNSDNNIEISKTAGSNDVTFNLARNLTVDGVTAGSGDSQVVIGSNGVQVGGNTYINNDGLNANDKVVSNVAAGNISANSTDAVNGSQLFQAGANTAQYLGGGSTVDGNGNVTAPSYTLTSGNPADGNTTAYNNVGDALGALNTAVNQPLTFSGDNAAGNFNRQLGSQVNLRGGATGALSNNNIGVVANGTDTLNIQLAKELTDLTSAQFTDAAGNSTTVGGNGINITPANGNPVSLSESGLNNGGNVISGVAEGQAGTDAVNVDQLN
;
A
#
# COMPACT_ATOMS: atom_id res chain seq x y z
N VAL A 1 27.93 -47.12 107.08
CA VAL A 1 29.17 -46.77 106.40
C VAL A 1 29.09 -45.29 106.08
N ALA A 2 30.11 -44.52 106.59
CA ALA A 2 30.23 -43.11 106.25
C ALA A 2 30.48 -42.94 104.71
N GLU A 3 30.31 -41.71 104.18
CA GLU A 3 30.67 -41.41 102.82
C GLU A 3 32.16 -41.58 102.53
N GLY A 4 32.52 -42.31 101.49
CA GLY A 4 33.89 -42.45 101.03
C GLY A 4 34.43 -41.09 100.58
N GLN A 5 35.65 -40.70 101.09
CA GLN A 5 36.28 -39.41 100.79
C GLN A 5 37.54 -39.56 99.88
N ALA A 6 38.21 -40.70 100.00
CA ALA A 6 39.43 -41.04 99.29
C ALA A 6 39.12 -42.07 98.19
N GLY A 7 39.94 -42.07 97.09
CA GLY A 7 39.74 -42.99 95.96
C GLY A 7 39.82 -44.48 96.27
N THR A 8 40.26 -44.86 97.56
CA THR A 8 40.29 -46.24 98.11
C THR A 8 39.19 -46.54 99.07
N ASP A 9 38.31 -45.60 99.42
CA ASP A 9 37.23 -45.80 100.34
C ASP A 9 36.06 -46.56 99.72
N ALA A 10 35.33 -47.31 100.51
CA ALA A 10 34.11 -47.92 100.07
C ALA A 10 33.04 -46.85 99.89
N VAL A 11 32.32 -46.82 98.75
CA VAL A 11 31.19 -45.96 98.57
C VAL A 11 29.94 -46.48 99.28
N ASN A 12 29.15 -45.58 99.81
CA ASN A 12 27.86 -45.95 100.44
C ASN A 12 26.74 -45.99 99.44
N VAL A 13 25.59 -46.50 99.81
CA VAL A 13 24.42 -46.62 98.93
C VAL A 13 23.91 -45.27 98.46
N ASP A 14 24.03 -44.22 99.26
CA ASP A 14 23.58 -42.88 98.92
C ASP A 14 24.45 -42.26 97.75
N GLN A 15 25.76 -42.45 97.87
CA GLN A 15 26.68 -42.04 96.75
C GLN A 15 26.43 -42.84 95.46
N LEU A 16 26.16 -44.15 95.59
CA LEU A 16 25.81 -44.98 94.43
C LEU A 16 24.47 -44.55 93.80
N ASN A 17 23.48 -44.23 94.68
CA ASN A 17 22.21 -43.70 94.22
C ASN A 17 22.37 -42.37 93.51
N ALA A 18 23.17 -41.44 94.01
CA ALA A 18 23.44 -40.14 93.36
C ALA A 18 24.06 -40.32 91.96
N VAL A 19 25.03 -41.27 91.85
CA VAL A 19 25.59 -41.59 90.53
C VAL A 19 24.56 -42.22 89.61
N ARG A 20 23.76 -43.17 90.15
CA ARG A 20 22.64 -43.77 89.37
C ARG A 20 21.65 -42.72 88.91
N ASP A 21 21.24 -41.83 89.80
CA ASP A 21 20.25 -40.79 89.48
C ASP A 21 20.78 -39.82 88.44
N THR A 22 22.07 -39.42 88.55
CA THR A 22 22.74 -38.62 87.51
C THR A 22 22.87 -39.37 86.15
N ALA A 23 23.28 -40.66 86.24
CA ALA A 23 23.40 -41.48 85.05
C ALA A 23 22.05 -41.76 84.33
N SER A 24 20.97 -41.80 85.18
CA SER A 24 19.61 -42.06 84.65
C SER A 24 18.84 -40.78 84.26
N ALA A 25 19.35 -39.60 84.66
CA ALA A 25 18.65 -38.34 84.44
C ALA A 25 18.36 -38.05 82.92
N GLY A 26 19.20 -38.61 82.02
CA GLY A 26 19.04 -38.39 80.60
C GLY A 26 19.29 -36.93 80.20
N TRP A 27 18.77 -36.53 79.03
CA TRP A 27 18.83 -35.17 78.48
C TRP A 27 17.50 -34.80 77.83
N ASN A 28 17.22 -33.52 77.73
CA ASN A 28 15.95 -33.03 77.10
C ASN A 28 16.14 -32.80 75.65
N LEU A 29 15.28 -33.44 74.85
CA LEU A 29 15.11 -33.14 73.45
C LEU A 29 13.95 -32.15 73.24
N THR A 30 14.18 -31.10 72.51
CA THR A 30 13.14 -30.12 72.10
C THR A 30 13.23 -29.85 70.60
N ALA A 31 12.13 -29.47 70.00
CA ALA A 31 12.10 -28.93 68.67
C ALA A 31 11.75 -27.43 68.70
N GLN A 32 12.67 -26.57 68.26
CA GLN A 32 12.54 -25.10 68.34
C GLN A 32 12.12 -24.56 69.72
N GLY A 33 12.66 -25.19 70.81
CA GLY A 33 12.35 -24.83 72.19
C GLY A 33 10.97 -25.30 72.72
N GLN A 34 10.26 -26.06 71.93
CA GLN A 34 8.92 -26.59 72.18
C GLN A 34 8.97 -28.12 72.34
N ASN A 35 7.90 -28.70 72.88
CA ASN A 35 7.68 -30.16 72.96
C ASN A 35 8.85 -30.94 73.63
N SER A 36 9.30 -30.45 74.73
CA SER A 36 10.37 -31.12 75.50
C SER A 36 10.01 -32.55 75.87
N SER A 37 10.90 -33.47 75.58
CA SER A 37 10.84 -34.84 76.07
C SER A 37 12.20 -35.20 76.72
N ASN A 38 12.19 -36.02 77.78
CA ASN A 38 13.42 -36.56 78.38
C ASN A 38 13.83 -37.80 77.56
N VAL A 39 15.13 -37.85 77.20
CA VAL A 39 15.74 -39.05 76.59
C VAL A 39 16.63 -39.69 77.64
N GLY A 40 16.19 -40.83 78.17
CA GLY A 40 16.87 -41.56 79.20
C GLY A 40 18.05 -42.37 78.67
N ALA A 41 18.78 -43.00 79.61
CA ALA A 41 19.86 -43.89 79.25
C ALA A 41 19.33 -45.10 78.51
N ASN A 42 20.00 -45.49 77.43
CA ASN A 42 19.62 -46.54 76.46
C ASN A 42 18.36 -46.26 75.58
N GLU A 43 17.80 -45.06 75.61
CA GLU A 43 16.74 -44.70 74.66
C GLU A 43 17.36 -44.26 73.32
N THR A 44 16.60 -44.46 72.26
CA THR A 44 17.00 -44.10 70.90
C THR A 44 16.17 -42.89 70.42
N VAL A 45 16.84 -41.90 69.84
CA VAL A 45 16.22 -40.85 69.16
C VAL A 45 16.28 -41.14 67.61
N ASP A 46 15.13 -41.28 66.99
CA ASP A 46 15.01 -41.44 65.56
C ASP A 46 14.66 -40.09 64.90
N LEU A 47 15.60 -39.58 64.15
CA LEU A 47 15.42 -38.33 63.37
C LEU A 47 14.90 -38.70 61.97
N ASN A 48 13.61 -38.45 61.74
CA ASN A 48 12.97 -38.80 60.48
C ASN A 48 12.37 -37.57 59.73
N ASN A 49 12.08 -37.73 58.51
CA ASN A 49 11.46 -36.73 57.63
C ASN A 49 10.24 -37.36 56.91
N SER A 50 9.07 -36.77 57.11
CA SER A 50 7.79 -37.31 56.63
C SER A 50 7.46 -36.94 55.19
N ASP A 51 8.09 -35.88 54.62
CA ASP A 51 7.80 -35.34 53.30
C ASP A 51 8.92 -35.55 52.28
N ASN A 52 10.00 -36.21 52.70
CA ASN A 52 11.19 -36.49 51.87
C ASN A 52 11.92 -35.26 51.30
N ASN A 53 11.64 -34.06 51.82
CA ASN A 53 12.29 -32.82 51.39
C ASN A 53 13.66 -32.61 52.06
N ILE A 54 13.90 -33.33 53.16
CA ILE A 54 15.19 -33.35 53.86
C ILE A 54 15.76 -34.77 53.84
N GLU A 55 16.96 -34.92 53.35
CA GLU A 55 17.70 -36.15 53.40
C GLU A 55 18.51 -36.18 54.69
N ILE A 56 18.11 -37.08 55.65
CA ILE A 56 18.78 -37.27 56.92
C ILE A 56 19.64 -38.51 56.80
N SER A 57 20.93 -38.38 57.03
CA SER A 57 21.86 -39.50 56.94
C SER A 57 22.83 -39.55 58.18
N LYS A 58 23.20 -40.76 58.56
CA LYS A 58 24.14 -41.04 59.66
C LYS A 58 24.97 -42.25 59.29
N THR A 59 26.29 -42.14 59.43
CA THR A 59 27.18 -43.28 59.21
C THR A 59 27.24 -44.10 60.52
N ALA A 60 27.19 -45.42 60.37
CA ALA A 60 27.32 -46.32 61.53
C ALA A 60 28.65 -46.05 62.24
N GLY A 61 28.59 -45.91 63.54
CA GLY A 61 29.74 -45.62 64.41
C GLY A 61 30.15 -44.14 64.47
N SER A 62 29.57 -43.24 63.67
CA SER A 62 29.74 -41.79 63.80
C SER A 62 28.65 -41.21 64.70
N ASN A 63 28.94 -40.13 65.43
CA ASN A 63 27.95 -39.31 66.08
C ASN A 63 27.40 -38.17 65.29
N ASP A 64 27.88 -38.02 63.99
CA ASP A 64 27.42 -36.99 63.10
C ASP A 64 26.12 -37.39 62.40
N VAL A 65 25.13 -36.51 62.42
CA VAL A 65 23.90 -36.61 61.67
C VAL A 65 23.92 -35.46 60.65
N THR A 66 23.78 -35.81 59.37
CA THR A 66 23.79 -34.82 58.23
C THR A 66 22.36 -34.62 57.80
N PHE A 67 21.97 -33.34 57.64
CA PHE A 67 20.70 -32.89 57.08
C PHE A 67 20.98 -32.15 55.78
N ASN A 68 20.53 -32.69 54.66
CA ASN A 68 20.62 -32.06 53.34
C ASN A 68 19.21 -31.81 52.79
N LEU A 69 19.05 -30.77 51.98
CA LEU A 69 17.86 -30.64 51.14
C LEU A 69 17.88 -31.76 50.09
N ALA A 70 16.75 -32.39 49.86
CA ALA A 70 16.58 -33.33 48.79
C ALA A 70 16.84 -32.64 47.42
N ARG A 71 17.37 -33.40 46.45
CA ARG A 71 17.59 -32.87 45.10
C ARG A 71 16.29 -32.42 44.43
N ASN A 72 15.18 -33.08 44.72
CA ASN A 72 13.83 -32.75 44.25
C ASN A 72 13.01 -32.40 45.49
N LEU A 73 12.52 -31.19 45.55
CA LEU A 73 11.62 -30.72 46.61
C LEU A 73 10.18 -30.81 46.12
N THR A 74 9.31 -31.38 46.95
CA THR A 74 7.86 -31.37 46.75
C THR A 74 7.24 -30.44 47.76
N VAL A 75 6.88 -29.23 47.32
CA VAL A 75 6.32 -28.16 48.16
C VAL A 75 5.10 -27.56 47.47
N ASP A 76 4.14 -27.06 48.25
CA ASP A 76 2.96 -26.38 47.72
C ASP A 76 3.30 -25.03 47.07
N GLY A 77 4.41 -24.43 47.46
CA GLY A 77 4.89 -23.19 46.87
C GLY A 77 6.25 -22.77 47.40
N VAL A 78 6.94 -21.96 46.64
CA VAL A 78 8.19 -21.31 47.00
C VAL A 78 7.97 -19.80 46.97
N THR A 79 8.31 -19.13 48.04
CA THR A 79 8.25 -17.68 48.15
C THR A 79 9.65 -17.12 48.39
N ALA A 80 10.09 -16.20 47.54
CA ALA A 80 11.36 -15.51 47.65
C ALA A 80 11.13 -13.99 47.65
N GLY A 81 11.80 -13.28 48.56
CA GLY A 81 11.67 -11.84 48.73
C GLY A 81 10.39 -11.40 49.45
N SER A 82 10.08 -10.11 49.38
CA SER A 82 8.91 -9.50 50.01
C SER A 82 8.44 -8.26 49.25
N GLY A 83 7.18 -7.82 49.46
CA GLY A 83 6.59 -6.65 48.82
C GLY A 83 6.46 -6.81 47.31
N ASP A 84 6.58 -5.72 46.57
CA ASP A 84 6.40 -5.67 45.11
C ASP A 84 7.45 -6.48 44.32
N SER A 85 8.53 -6.91 44.98
CA SER A 85 9.57 -7.75 44.38
C SER A 85 9.45 -9.23 44.78
N GLN A 86 8.43 -9.58 45.55
CA GLN A 86 8.22 -10.96 45.97
C GLN A 86 7.95 -11.87 44.79
N VAL A 87 8.68 -12.95 44.69
CA VAL A 87 8.44 -14.00 43.68
C VAL A 87 7.76 -15.18 44.37
N VAL A 88 6.64 -15.62 43.84
CA VAL A 88 5.91 -16.80 44.30
C VAL A 88 5.81 -17.79 43.14
N ILE A 89 6.20 -19.04 43.41
CA ILE A 89 5.97 -20.17 42.47
C ILE A 89 5.05 -21.15 43.24
N GLY A 90 3.84 -21.33 42.73
CA GLY A 90 2.82 -22.17 43.36
C GLY A 90 1.74 -22.61 42.39
N SER A 91 0.60 -23.04 42.91
CA SER A 91 -0.53 -23.56 42.14
C SER A 91 -1.09 -22.55 41.11
N ASN A 92 -0.92 -21.25 41.35
CA ASN A 92 -1.34 -20.17 40.44
C ASN A 92 -0.26 -19.80 39.41
N GLY A 93 0.85 -20.54 39.36
CA GLY A 93 1.97 -20.29 38.45
C GLY A 93 3.08 -19.45 39.07
N VAL A 94 3.78 -18.68 38.25
CA VAL A 94 4.86 -17.78 38.67
C VAL A 94 4.33 -16.36 38.80
N GLN A 95 4.45 -15.81 39.98
CA GLN A 95 3.98 -14.45 40.31
C GLN A 95 5.14 -13.56 40.75
N VAL A 96 5.06 -12.28 40.44
CA VAL A 96 5.97 -11.24 40.97
C VAL A 96 5.12 -10.08 41.49
N GLY A 97 5.28 -9.72 42.75
CA GLY A 97 4.51 -8.65 43.37
C GLY A 97 2.97 -8.86 43.29
N GLY A 98 2.53 -10.12 43.35
CA GLY A 98 1.11 -10.49 43.22
C GLY A 98 0.57 -10.61 41.81
N ASN A 99 1.35 -10.22 40.77
CA ASN A 99 0.94 -10.36 39.37
C ASN A 99 1.43 -11.68 38.78
N THR A 100 0.55 -12.43 38.14
CA THR A 100 0.91 -13.70 37.48
C THR A 100 1.55 -13.44 36.15
N TYR A 101 2.74 -14.00 35.93
CA TYR A 101 3.49 -13.90 34.67
C TYR A 101 3.45 -15.19 33.83
N ILE A 102 3.37 -16.35 34.49
CA ILE A 102 3.30 -17.65 33.82
C ILE A 102 2.26 -18.53 34.56
N ASN A 103 1.30 -19.06 33.82
CA ASN A 103 0.31 -20.02 34.31
C ASN A 103 -0.14 -20.98 33.21
N ASN A 104 -1.23 -21.71 33.37
CA ASN A 104 -1.77 -22.62 32.36
C ASN A 104 -2.27 -21.93 31.10
N ASP A 105 -2.56 -20.63 31.17
CA ASP A 105 -2.98 -19.84 30.00
C ASP A 105 -1.77 -19.33 29.20
N GLY A 106 -0.55 -19.49 29.70
CA GLY A 106 0.68 -19.12 29.05
C GLY A 106 1.46 -18.00 29.75
N LEU A 107 2.10 -17.15 29.00
CA LEU A 107 2.90 -16.00 29.47
C LEU A 107 2.07 -14.71 29.40
N ASN A 108 1.93 -14.02 30.53
CA ASN A 108 1.34 -12.68 30.62
C ASN A 108 2.43 -11.66 30.98
N ALA A 109 2.68 -10.70 30.12
CA ALA A 109 3.66 -9.64 30.36
C ALA A 109 3.17 -8.55 31.31
N ASN A 110 1.90 -8.54 31.75
CA ASN A 110 1.30 -7.54 32.63
C ASN A 110 1.59 -6.09 32.18
N ASP A 111 1.33 -5.78 30.89
CA ASP A 111 1.57 -4.48 30.24
C ASP A 111 3.05 -4.04 30.25
N LYS A 112 3.97 -4.97 30.42
CA LYS A 112 5.41 -4.72 30.32
C LYS A 112 5.94 -5.11 28.96
N VAL A 113 7.00 -4.42 28.54
CA VAL A 113 7.73 -4.75 27.32
C VAL A 113 8.41 -6.11 27.47
N VAL A 114 8.24 -6.98 26.47
CA VAL A 114 9.06 -8.19 26.30
C VAL A 114 10.22 -7.82 25.40
N SER A 115 11.42 -7.72 25.98
CA SER A 115 12.64 -7.35 25.25
C SER A 115 13.46 -8.57 24.87
N ASN A 116 14.44 -8.38 23.95
CA ASN A 116 15.36 -9.43 23.48
C ASN A 116 14.67 -10.62 22.80
N VAL A 117 13.49 -10.39 22.19
CA VAL A 117 12.84 -11.38 21.34
C VAL A 117 13.62 -11.49 20.04
N ALA A 118 14.16 -12.66 19.75
CA ALA A 118 14.80 -12.95 18.47
C ALA A 118 13.78 -12.84 17.32
N ALA A 119 14.27 -12.66 16.10
CA ALA A 119 13.40 -12.69 14.93
C ALA A 119 12.77 -14.08 14.76
N GLY A 120 11.44 -14.12 14.78
CA GLY A 120 10.68 -15.35 14.54
C GLY A 120 10.68 -15.73 13.05
N ASN A 121 10.43 -16.99 12.75
CA ASN A 121 10.22 -17.44 11.38
C ASN A 121 8.90 -16.87 10.83
N ILE A 122 8.94 -16.22 9.68
CA ILE A 122 7.75 -15.69 9.02
C ILE A 122 7.30 -16.68 7.92
N SER A 123 6.32 -17.50 8.24
CA SER A 123 5.70 -18.43 7.30
C SER A 123 4.21 -18.62 7.61
N ALA A 124 3.47 -19.22 6.69
CA ALA A 124 2.02 -19.42 6.83
C ALA A 124 1.62 -20.23 8.08
N ASN A 125 2.51 -21.10 8.57
CA ASN A 125 2.27 -21.97 9.70
C ASN A 125 3.16 -21.65 10.91
N SER A 126 3.82 -20.49 10.93
CA SER A 126 4.67 -20.09 12.05
C SER A 126 3.83 -19.78 13.26
N THR A 127 4.31 -20.24 14.42
CA THR A 127 3.80 -19.91 15.76
C THR A 127 4.81 -19.09 16.54
N ASP A 128 5.89 -18.63 15.91
CA ASP A 128 6.92 -17.84 16.56
C ASP A 128 6.43 -16.42 16.87
N ALA A 129 6.92 -15.85 17.96
CA ALA A 129 6.72 -14.43 18.25
C ALA A 129 7.47 -13.57 17.21
N VAL A 130 6.84 -12.48 16.82
CA VAL A 130 7.43 -11.49 15.90
C VAL A 130 7.95 -10.30 16.71
N ASN A 131 9.17 -9.86 16.44
CA ASN A 131 9.73 -8.67 17.08
C ASN A 131 9.48 -7.39 16.25
N GLY A 132 9.72 -6.23 16.89
CA GLY A 132 9.46 -4.92 16.28
C GLY A 132 10.22 -4.66 14.97
N SER A 133 11.43 -5.23 14.80
CA SER A 133 12.19 -5.04 13.55
C SER A 133 11.55 -5.76 12.35
N GLN A 134 10.94 -6.90 12.56
CA GLN A 134 10.22 -7.63 11.51
C GLN A 134 8.94 -6.89 11.10
N LEU A 135 8.21 -6.32 12.05
CA LEU A 135 7.04 -5.50 11.77
C LEU A 135 7.43 -4.21 11.03
N PHE A 136 8.52 -3.54 11.47
CA PHE A 136 9.05 -2.37 10.77
C PHE A 136 9.41 -2.70 9.31
N GLN A 137 10.08 -3.84 9.07
CA GLN A 137 10.43 -4.26 7.70
C GLN A 137 9.19 -4.53 6.84
N ALA A 138 8.15 -5.14 7.40
CA ALA A 138 6.88 -5.34 6.70
C ALA A 138 6.22 -4.01 6.33
N GLY A 139 6.22 -3.04 7.25
CA GLY A 139 5.77 -1.68 7.00
C GLY A 139 6.60 -0.97 5.92
N ALA A 140 7.93 -1.09 5.97
CA ALA A 140 8.83 -0.49 4.99
C ALA A 140 8.60 -1.05 3.56
N ASN A 141 8.41 -2.35 3.43
CA ASN A 141 8.05 -2.98 2.16
C ASN A 141 6.69 -2.46 1.64
N THR A 142 5.71 -2.35 2.52
CA THR A 142 4.39 -1.79 2.18
C THR A 142 4.51 -0.34 1.69
N ALA A 143 5.25 0.51 2.41
CA ALA A 143 5.51 1.89 2.03
C ALA A 143 6.22 2.00 0.68
N GLN A 144 7.19 1.12 0.42
CA GLN A 144 7.90 1.05 -0.86
C GLN A 144 6.96 0.68 -2.02
N TYR A 145 6.05 -0.28 -1.82
CA TYR A 145 5.08 -0.67 -2.86
C TYR A 145 3.99 0.38 -3.09
N LEU A 146 3.61 1.12 -2.06
CA LEU A 146 2.71 2.26 -2.22
C LEU A 146 3.35 3.38 -3.04
N GLY A 147 4.65 3.62 -2.89
CA GLY A 147 5.32 4.74 -3.56
C GLY A 147 4.80 6.10 -3.04
N GLY A 148 4.83 7.13 -3.89
CA GLY A 148 4.30 8.45 -3.55
C GLY A 148 4.95 9.10 -2.32
N GLY A 149 6.20 8.73 -1.97
CA GLY A 149 6.89 9.23 -0.78
C GLY A 149 6.42 8.61 0.55
N SER A 150 5.62 7.53 0.52
CA SER A 150 5.25 6.78 1.71
C SER A 150 6.49 6.22 2.42
N THR A 151 6.50 6.28 3.74
CA THR A 151 7.58 5.79 4.62
C THR A 151 6.98 5.15 5.86
N VAL A 152 7.82 4.63 6.76
CA VAL A 152 7.39 4.23 8.10
C VAL A 152 7.81 5.32 9.08
N ASP A 153 6.88 5.82 9.89
CA ASP A 153 7.13 6.85 10.90
C ASP A 153 7.83 6.27 12.16
N GLY A 154 8.19 7.16 13.10
CA GLY A 154 8.85 6.76 14.35
C GLY A 154 8.01 5.87 15.28
N ASN A 155 6.72 5.74 15.02
CA ASN A 155 5.78 4.88 15.77
C ASN A 155 5.50 3.55 15.05
N GLY A 156 6.11 3.31 13.87
CA GLY A 156 5.92 2.11 13.07
C GLY A 156 4.72 2.15 12.13
N ASN A 157 4.06 3.31 11.95
CA ASN A 157 2.95 3.44 11.03
C ASN A 157 3.44 3.76 9.62
N VAL A 158 2.81 3.15 8.62
CA VAL A 158 3.02 3.50 7.22
C VAL A 158 2.35 4.85 6.95
N THR A 159 3.13 5.84 6.52
CA THR A 159 2.62 7.17 6.17
C THR A 159 1.84 7.12 4.86
N ALA A 160 0.85 8.00 4.72
CA ALA A 160 0.09 8.09 3.48
C ALA A 160 0.99 8.50 2.31
N PRO A 161 0.82 7.91 1.12
CA PRO A 161 1.50 8.38 -0.09
C PRO A 161 0.96 9.74 -0.53
N SER A 162 1.68 10.40 -1.43
CA SER A 162 1.20 11.61 -2.12
C SER A 162 1.39 11.43 -3.62
N TYR A 163 0.29 11.22 -4.34
CA TYR A 163 0.27 11.11 -5.81
C TYR A 163 -0.19 12.45 -6.38
N THR A 164 0.71 13.18 -7.02
CA THR A 164 0.40 14.46 -7.66
C THR A 164 0.00 14.21 -9.11
N LEU A 165 -1.26 14.47 -9.44
CA LEU A 165 -1.79 14.36 -10.79
C LEU A 165 -2.10 15.75 -11.34
N THR A 166 -1.87 15.94 -12.64
CA THR A 166 -2.31 17.15 -13.35
C THR A 166 -3.83 17.21 -13.37
N SER A 167 -4.38 18.37 -13.03
CA SER A 167 -5.83 18.62 -13.01
C SER A 167 -6.18 19.69 -14.05
N GLY A 168 -7.25 19.45 -14.83
CA GLY A 168 -7.66 20.36 -15.89
C GLY A 168 -6.75 20.31 -17.11
N ASN A 169 -6.52 21.46 -17.73
CA ASN A 169 -5.62 21.59 -18.88
C ASN A 169 -4.16 21.46 -18.43
N PRO A 170 -3.37 20.53 -18.98
CA PRO A 170 -1.95 20.37 -18.65
C PRO A 170 -1.11 21.65 -18.82
N ALA A 171 -1.49 22.52 -19.75
CA ALA A 171 -0.79 23.78 -19.99
C ALA A 171 -0.91 24.78 -18.83
N ASP A 172 -1.92 24.64 -17.97
CA ASP A 172 -2.14 25.52 -16.83
C ASP A 172 -1.24 25.16 -15.65
N GLY A 173 -0.58 24.00 -15.66
CA GLY A 173 0.30 23.54 -14.60
C GLY A 173 -0.40 23.19 -13.27
N ASN A 174 -1.72 23.16 -13.25
CA ASN A 174 -2.49 22.83 -12.06
C ASN A 174 -2.33 21.35 -11.69
N THR A 175 -2.13 21.07 -10.40
CA THR A 175 -1.99 19.72 -9.89
C THR A 175 -2.85 19.52 -8.65
N THR A 176 -3.29 18.28 -8.44
CA THR A 176 -3.98 17.85 -7.21
C THR A 176 -3.24 16.65 -6.63
N ALA A 177 -3.00 16.70 -5.32
CA ALA A 177 -2.36 15.60 -4.58
C ALA A 177 -3.43 14.69 -3.97
N TYR A 178 -3.23 13.37 -4.12
CA TYR A 178 -4.08 12.31 -3.56
C TYR A 178 -3.26 11.48 -2.59
N ASN A 179 -3.83 11.17 -1.43
CA ASN A 179 -3.14 10.49 -0.33
C ASN A 179 -3.42 8.98 -0.26
N ASN A 180 -4.09 8.43 -1.24
CA ASN A 180 -4.29 7.00 -1.41
C ASN A 180 -4.40 6.63 -2.89
N VAL A 181 -4.14 5.34 -3.17
CA VAL A 181 -4.14 4.78 -4.53
C VAL A 181 -5.52 4.85 -5.17
N GLY A 182 -6.59 4.59 -4.39
CA GLY A 182 -7.96 4.55 -4.90
C GLY A 182 -8.40 5.89 -5.48
N ASP A 183 -8.21 6.97 -4.73
CA ASP A 183 -8.57 8.31 -5.17
C ASP A 183 -7.72 8.78 -6.36
N ALA A 184 -6.41 8.49 -6.34
CA ALA A 184 -5.53 8.81 -7.46
C ALA A 184 -5.94 8.08 -8.76
N LEU A 185 -6.23 6.79 -8.69
CA LEU A 185 -6.72 6.01 -9.83
C LEU A 185 -8.12 6.46 -10.27
N GLY A 186 -9.00 6.80 -9.34
CA GLY A 186 -10.32 7.35 -9.62
C GLY A 186 -10.24 8.66 -10.40
N ALA A 187 -9.36 9.57 -9.95
CA ALA A 187 -9.11 10.84 -10.64
C ALA A 187 -8.52 10.62 -12.04
N LEU A 188 -7.53 9.73 -12.17
CA LEU A 188 -6.94 9.38 -13.47
C LEU A 188 -7.98 8.77 -14.40
N ASN A 189 -8.81 7.83 -13.92
CA ASN A 189 -9.90 7.25 -14.69
C ASN A 189 -10.88 8.31 -15.18
N THR A 190 -11.23 9.28 -14.34
CA THR A 190 -12.09 10.39 -14.72
C THR A 190 -11.44 11.24 -15.81
N ALA A 191 -10.16 11.61 -15.63
CA ALA A 191 -9.44 12.44 -16.61
C ALA A 191 -9.29 11.76 -17.96
N VAL A 192 -8.92 10.48 -18.00
CA VAL A 192 -8.75 9.70 -19.22
C VAL A 192 -10.07 9.50 -19.98
N ASN A 193 -11.19 9.44 -19.27
CA ASN A 193 -12.51 9.28 -19.88
C ASN A 193 -13.19 10.62 -20.23
N GLN A 194 -12.53 11.76 -20.02
CA GLN A 194 -13.07 13.03 -20.49
C GLN A 194 -13.03 13.09 -22.02
N PRO A 195 -14.14 13.47 -22.67
CA PRO A 195 -14.20 13.51 -24.11
C PRO A 195 -13.50 14.76 -24.67
N LEU A 196 -12.88 14.62 -25.85
CA LEU A 196 -12.56 15.75 -26.71
C LEU A 196 -13.83 16.23 -27.42
N THR A 197 -14.11 17.52 -27.39
CA THR A 197 -15.23 18.14 -28.12
C THR A 197 -14.74 18.66 -29.45
N PHE A 198 -15.39 18.24 -30.50
CA PHE A 198 -15.17 18.72 -31.87
C PHE A 198 -16.32 19.64 -32.26
N SER A 199 -15.95 20.85 -32.72
CA SER A 199 -16.88 21.88 -33.19
C SER A 199 -16.60 22.20 -34.65
N GLY A 200 -17.67 22.37 -35.45
CA GLY A 200 -17.61 22.99 -36.77
C GLY A 200 -17.99 24.46 -36.70
N ASP A 201 -18.08 25.13 -37.87
CA ASP A 201 -18.51 26.52 -37.99
C ASP A 201 -19.97 26.72 -37.50
N ASN A 202 -20.78 25.66 -37.49
CA ASN A 202 -22.11 25.67 -36.88
C ASN A 202 -22.03 25.14 -35.45
N ALA A 203 -22.21 25.98 -34.44
CA ALA A 203 -22.17 25.62 -33.05
C ALA A 203 -23.20 24.52 -32.63
N ALA A 204 -24.21 24.25 -33.45
CA ALA A 204 -25.25 23.25 -33.17
C ALA A 204 -24.83 21.81 -33.50
N GLY A 205 -23.66 21.60 -34.09
CA GLY A 205 -23.18 20.29 -34.58
C GLY A 205 -22.01 19.71 -33.79
N ASN A 206 -21.76 20.19 -32.56
CA ASN A 206 -20.66 19.69 -31.73
C ASN A 206 -20.87 18.21 -31.37
N PHE A 207 -19.79 17.44 -31.39
CA PHE A 207 -19.79 16.06 -30.98
C PHE A 207 -18.58 15.72 -30.11
N ASN A 208 -18.74 14.78 -29.18
CA ASN A 208 -17.71 14.34 -28.27
C ASN A 208 -17.13 13.00 -28.70
N ARG A 209 -15.82 12.83 -28.51
CA ARG A 209 -15.11 11.56 -28.73
C ARG A 209 -14.18 11.29 -27.56
N GLN A 210 -14.26 10.10 -27.00
CA GLN A 210 -13.33 9.62 -25.98
C GLN A 210 -12.05 9.07 -26.62
N LEU A 211 -11.00 8.95 -25.82
CA LEU A 211 -9.75 8.32 -26.25
C LEU A 211 -10.03 6.90 -26.80
N GLY A 212 -9.43 6.55 -27.94
CA GLY A 212 -9.67 5.29 -28.64
C GLY A 212 -10.86 5.31 -29.61
N SER A 213 -11.66 6.41 -29.65
CA SER A 213 -12.74 6.56 -30.62
C SER A 213 -12.21 7.10 -31.97
N GLN A 214 -12.93 6.79 -33.04
CA GLN A 214 -12.62 7.29 -34.38
C GLN A 214 -13.36 8.60 -34.64
N VAL A 215 -12.65 9.57 -35.23
CA VAL A 215 -13.21 10.77 -35.84
C VAL A 215 -13.10 10.65 -37.36
N ASN A 216 -14.21 10.81 -38.05
CA ASN A 216 -14.26 10.79 -39.54
C ASN A 216 -14.42 12.21 -40.07
N LEU A 217 -13.44 12.69 -40.83
CA LEU A 217 -13.52 13.90 -41.66
C LEU A 217 -13.76 13.45 -43.09
N ARG A 218 -14.90 13.84 -43.69
CA ARG A 218 -15.26 13.44 -45.03
C ARG A 218 -15.67 14.67 -45.84
N GLY A 219 -15.03 14.89 -46.99
CA GLY A 219 -15.35 15.97 -47.91
C GLY A 219 -16.50 15.67 -48.88
N GLY A 220 -17.05 14.44 -48.92
CA GLY A 220 -18.17 14.03 -49.76
C GLY A 220 -17.81 13.81 -51.23
N ALA A 221 -16.58 14.04 -51.66
CA ALA A 221 -16.17 13.81 -53.04
C ALA A 221 -16.18 12.32 -53.39
N THR A 222 -16.74 11.95 -54.55
CA THR A 222 -16.85 10.57 -55.04
C THR A 222 -15.96 10.27 -56.25
N GLY A 223 -15.36 11.31 -56.88
CA GLY A 223 -14.45 11.21 -58.02
C GLY A 223 -12.98 11.24 -57.64
N ALA A 224 -12.11 11.32 -58.63
CA ALA A 224 -10.68 11.52 -58.42
C ALA A 224 -10.43 12.82 -57.66
N LEU A 225 -9.48 12.82 -56.74
CA LEU A 225 -9.12 13.98 -55.93
C LEU A 225 -7.83 14.61 -56.43
N SER A 226 -7.78 15.94 -56.41
CA SER A 226 -6.55 16.70 -56.64
C SER A 226 -5.74 16.85 -55.36
N ASN A 227 -4.42 16.93 -55.46
CA ASN A 227 -3.51 17.17 -54.35
C ASN A 227 -3.24 18.67 -54.15
N ASN A 228 -2.83 19.06 -52.94
CA ASN A 228 -2.30 20.40 -52.61
C ASN A 228 -3.28 21.58 -52.73
N ASN A 229 -4.58 21.33 -52.93
CA ASN A 229 -5.59 22.39 -53.05
C ASN A 229 -6.26 22.74 -51.72
N ILE A 230 -6.06 21.92 -50.65
CA ILE A 230 -6.58 22.16 -49.32
C ILE A 230 -5.40 22.29 -48.37
N GLY A 231 -5.32 23.38 -47.64
CA GLY A 231 -4.40 23.59 -46.55
C GLY A 231 -5.07 23.39 -45.18
N VAL A 232 -4.36 22.81 -44.23
CA VAL A 232 -4.79 22.71 -42.82
C VAL A 232 -3.79 23.48 -41.98
N VAL A 233 -4.24 24.59 -41.37
CA VAL A 233 -3.38 25.51 -40.61
C VAL A 233 -3.85 25.59 -39.18
N ALA A 234 -2.98 25.22 -38.23
CA ALA A 234 -3.24 25.38 -36.81
C ALA A 234 -3.15 26.85 -36.39
N ASN A 235 -4.06 27.31 -35.53
CA ASN A 235 -4.01 28.65 -34.95
C ASN A 235 -3.05 28.77 -33.75
N GLY A 236 -2.46 27.63 -33.30
CA GLY A 236 -1.54 27.57 -32.16
C GLY A 236 -2.24 27.35 -30.81
N THR A 237 -3.56 27.22 -30.79
CA THR A 237 -4.35 26.95 -29.58
C THR A 237 -5.21 25.69 -29.69
N ASP A 238 -6.36 25.81 -30.34
CA ASP A 238 -7.42 24.79 -30.36
C ASP A 238 -8.07 24.55 -31.72
N THR A 239 -7.69 25.32 -32.78
CA THR A 239 -8.37 25.30 -34.05
C THR A 239 -7.43 24.90 -35.20
N LEU A 240 -7.91 23.96 -36.02
CA LEU A 240 -7.35 23.64 -37.34
C LEU A 240 -8.22 24.28 -38.39
N ASN A 241 -7.72 25.33 -39.05
CA ASN A 241 -8.39 26.00 -40.14
C ASN A 241 -8.19 25.21 -41.45
N ILE A 242 -9.26 24.70 -42.04
CA ILE A 242 -9.27 24.04 -43.33
C ILE A 242 -9.51 25.12 -44.38
N GLN A 243 -8.54 25.36 -45.23
CA GLN A 243 -8.54 26.46 -46.19
C GLN A 243 -8.31 25.96 -47.62
N LEU A 244 -9.01 26.54 -48.57
CA LEU A 244 -8.74 26.34 -49.99
C LEU A 244 -7.48 27.14 -50.38
N ALA A 245 -6.60 26.56 -51.17
CA ALA A 245 -5.45 27.26 -51.72
C ALA A 245 -5.88 28.43 -52.60
N LYS A 246 -5.12 29.54 -52.59
CA LYS A 246 -5.39 30.69 -53.46
C LYS A 246 -5.22 30.34 -54.92
N GLU A 247 -4.29 29.49 -55.25
CA GLU A 247 -4.06 28.93 -56.56
C GLU A 247 -4.41 27.46 -56.54
N LEU A 248 -5.40 27.08 -57.36
CA LEU A 248 -5.82 25.69 -57.51
C LEU A 248 -5.06 25.07 -58.68
N THR A 249 -4.45 23.94 -58.45
CA THR A 249 -3.64 23.21 -59.42
C THR A 249 -4.17 21.80 -59.64
N ASP A 250 -3.84 21.18 -60.71
CA ASP A 250 -4.17 19.80 -61.06
C ASP A 250 -5.69 19.51 -61.00
N LEU A 251 -6.50 20.53 -61.41
CA LEU A 251 -7.93 20.35 -61.57
C LEU A 251 -8.21 20.05 -63.03
N THR A 252 -9.05 19.07 -63.35
CA THR A 252 -9.51 18.74 -64.67
C THR A 252 -10.49 19.83 -65.19
N SER A 253 -11.38 20.28 -64.33
CA SER A 253 -12.34 21.35 -64.59
C SER A 253 -12.92 21.93 -63.32
N ALA A 254 -13.45 23.15 -63.35
CA ALA A 254 -14.33 23.74 -62.38
C ALA A 254 -15.72 23.94 -63.03
N GLN A 255 -16.75 23.43 -62.40
CA GLN A 255 -18.12 23.55 -62.86
C GLN A 255 -18.96 24.38 -61.89
N PHE A 256 -19.65 25.37 -62.39
CA PHE A 256 -20.59 26.18 -61.61
C PHE A 256 -21.99 25.94 -62.19
N THR A 257 -22.93 25.53 -61.34
CA THR A 257 -24.31 25.26 -61.73
C THR A 257 -25.24 26.08 -60.89
N ASP A 258 -26.21 26.80 -61.52
CA ASP A 258 -27.24 27.51 -60.77
C ASP A 258 -28.47 26.62 -60.51
N ALA A 259 -29.43 27.12 -59.70
CA ALA A 259 -30.66 26.41 -59.39
C ALA A 259 -31.57 26.16 -60.60
N ALA A 260 -31.43 26.90 -61.68
CA ALA A 260 -32.18 26.74 -62.93
C ALA A 260 -31.58 25.70 -63.90
N GLY A 261 -30.40 25.16 -63.54
CA GLY A 261 -29.69 24.15 -64.31
C GLY A 261 -28.74 24.72 -65.36
N ASN A 262 -28.49 26.05 -65.36
CA ASN A 262 -27.44 26.61 -66.17
C ASN A 262 -26.08 26.23 -65.65
N SER A 263 -25.15 25.81 -66.43
CA SER A 263 -23.80 25.49 -66.03
C SER A 263 -22.71 26.21 -66.79
N THR A 264 -21.66 26.60 -66.08
CA THR A 264 -20.42 27.08 -66.66
C THR A 264 -19.29 26.13 -66.24
N THR A 265 -18.61 25.56 -67.19
CA THR A 265 -17.44 24.71 -67.01
C THR A 265 -16.19 25.41 -67.52
N VAL A 266 -15.18 25.54 -66.62
CA VAL A 266 -13.85 26.01 -67.02
C VAL A 266 -12.91 24.81 -66.86
N GLY A 267 -12.24 24.46 -67.94
CA GLY A 267 -11.34 23.32 -68.04
C GLY A 267 -10.18 23.51 -68.96
N GLY A 268 -9.34 22.49 -69.15
CA GLY A 268 -8.18 22.55 -70.06
C GLY A 268 -8.52 22.82 -71.45
N ASN A 269 -9.75 22.58 -71.91
CA ASN A 269 -10.21 22.80 -73.26
C ASN A 269 -10.94 24.16 -73.44
N GLY A 270 -10.93 25.02 -72.45
CA GLY A 270 -11.57 26.32 -72.45
C GLY A 270 -12.76 26.49 -71.53
N ILE A 271 -13.65 27.42 -71.90
CA ILE A 271 -14.84 27.73 -71.07
C ILE A 271 -16.07 27.31 -71.92
N ASN A 272 -16.98 26.58 -71.30
CA ASN A 272 -18.24 26.19 -71.87
C ASN A 272 -19.41 26.66 -70.99
N ILE A 273 -20.32 27.41 -71.49
CA ILE A 273 -21.53 27.87 -70.87
C ILE A 273 -22.71 27.11 -71.49
N THR A 274 -23.33 26.28 -70.67
CA THR A 274 -24.46 25.45 -71.06
C THR A 274 -25.72 25.95 -70.36
N PRO A 275 -26.58 26.71 -70.99
CA PRO A 275 -27.84 27.12 -70.38
C PRO A 275 -28.79 25.94 -70.30
N ALA A 276 -29.66 25.93 -69.26
CA ALA A 276 -30.72 24.92 -69.13
C ALA A 276 -31.66 24.86 -70.33
N ASN A 277 -31.92 26.02 -70.93
CA ASN A 277 -32.70 26.16 -72.15
C ASN A 277 -32.00 27.18 -73.12
N GLY A 278 -31.55 26.73 -74.28
CA GLY A 278 -30.85 27.57 -75.24
C GLY A 278 -29.58 26.90 -75.79
N ASN A 279 -28.87 27.65 -76.65
CA ASN A 279 -27.66 27.12 -77.28
C ASN A 279 -26.43 27.37 -76.43
N PRO A 280 -25.53 26.41 -76.27
CA PRO A 280 -24.30 26.58 -75.50
C PRO A 280 -23.35 27.59 -76.17
N VAL A 281 -22.61 28.32 -75.32
CA VAL A 281 -21.52 29.21 -75.77
C VAL A 281 -20.20 28.63 -75.31
N SER A 282 -19.21 28.58 -76.18
CA SER A 282 -17.89 28.09 -75.76
C SER A 282 -16.75 29.00 -76.26
N LEU A 283 -15.72 29.13 -75.44
CA LEU A 283 -14.45 29.74 -75.78
C LEU A 283 -13.36 28.68 -75.67
N SER A 284 -12.74 28.33 -76.79
CA SER A 284 -11.70 27.31 -76.86
C SER A 284 -10.51 27.80 -77.70
N GLU A 285 -9.48 26.96 -77.84
CA GLU A 285 -8.36 27.24 -78.74
C GLU A 285 -8.80 27.46 -80.22
N SER A 286 -9.96 26.94 -80.57
CA SER A 286 -10.54 27.13 -81.86
C SER A 286 -11.33 28.47 -82.03
N GLY A 287 -11.34 29.27 -80.93
CA GLY A 287 -12.06 30.56 -80.93
C GLY A 287 -13.39 30.54 -80.19
N LEU A 288 -14.21 31.55 -80.41
CA LEU A 288 -15.53 31.74 -79.81
C LEU A 288 -16.62 31.09 -80.68
N ASN A 289 -17.32 30.12 -80.08
CA ASN A 289 -18.62 29.67 -80.60
C ASN A 289 -19.75 30.32 -79.79
N ASN A 290 -20.45 31.28 -80.43
CA ASN A 290 -21.53 32.03 -79.79
C ASN A 290 -22.85 31.27 -79.76
N GLY A 291 -22.95 30.04 -80.27
CA GLY A 291 -24.18 29.24 -80.26
C GLY A 291 -25.35 29.83 -81.05
N GLY A 292 -25.10 30.73 -81.96
CA GLY A 292 -26.12 31.44 -82.72
C GLY A 292 -26.83 32.54 -81.92
N ASN A 293 -26.33 32.91 -80.72
CA ASN A 293 -26.88 34.02 -79.94
C ASN A 293 -26.46 35.38 -80.52
N VAL A 294 -27.19 36.45 -80.21
CA VAL A 294 -26.80 37.81 -80.59
C VAL A 294 -25.53 38.21 -79.81
N ILE A 295 -24.56 38.80 -80.54
CA ILE A 295 -23.42 39.49 -79.93
C ILE A 295 -23.76 40.96 -79.84
N SER A 296 -23.91 41.51 -78.67
CA SER A 296 -24.22 42.90 -78.41
C SER A 296 -23.04 43.68 -77.85
N GLY A 297 -23.06 45.02 -77.94
CA GLY A 297 -21.99 45.87 -77.41
C GLY A 297 -20.71 45.86 -78.28
N VAL A 298 -20.81 45.47 -79.52
CA VAL A 298 -19.68 45.50 -80.50
C VAL A 298 -19.43 46.96 -80.90
N ALA A 299 -18.25 47.48 -80.55
CA ALA A 299 -17.81 48.82 -81.00
C ALA A 299 -17.55 48.81 -82.53
N GLU A 300 -17.42 50.01 -83.15
CA GLU A 300 -17.04 50.10 -84.52
C GLU A 300 -15.66 49.51 -84.80
N GLY A 301 -15.58 48.56 -85.77
CA GLY A 301 -14.33 47.95 -86.17
C GLY A 301 -13.46 48.99 -86.88
N GLN A 302 -12.18 49.03 -86.48
CA GLN A 302 -11.20 49.99 -87.03
C GLN A 302 -10.13 49.30 -87.92
N ALA A 303 -9.80 48.06 -87.61
CA ALA A 303 -8.80 47.25 -88.31
C ALA A 303 -9.50 46.15 -89.14
N GLY A 304 -8.82 45.65 -90.21
CA GLY A 304 -9.38 44.66 -91.14
C GLY A 304 -9.72 43.29 -90.50
N THR A 305 -9.33 43.07 -89.22
CA THR A 305 -9.61 41.86 -88.40
C THR A 305 -10.66 42.10 -87.34
N ASP A 306 -11.20 43.30 -87.19
CA ASP A 306 -12.21 43.66 -86.22
C ASP A 306 -13.61 43.19 -86.67
N ALA A 307 -14.44 42.83 -85.68
CA ALA A 307 -15.86 42.61 -85.92
C ALA A 307 -16.54 43.95 -86.24
N VAL A 308 -17.42 43.97 -87.23
CA VAL A 308 -18.21 45.15 -87.53
C VAL A 308 -19.59 45.08 -86.88
N ASN A 309 -20.13 46.22 -86.41
CA ASN A 309 -21.49 46.33 -85.90
C ASN A 309 -22.49 46.67 -87.04
N VAL A 310 -23.81 46.60 -86.66
CA VAL A 310 -24.87 46.87 -87.68
C VAL A 310 -24.84 48.29 -88.22
N ASP A 311 -24.40 49.27 -87.41
CA ASP A 311 -24.35 50.65 -87.83
C ASP A 311 -23.29 50.91 -88.93
N GLN A 312 -22.21 50.14 -88.91
CA GLN A 312 -21.16 50.18 -89.95
C GLN A 312 -21.60 49.50 -91.26
N LEU A 313 -22.64 48.67 -91.19
CA LEU A 313 -23.16 47.95 -92.38
C LEU A 313 -24.28 48.68 -93.06
N ASN A 314 -24.92 49.64 -92.38
CA ASN A 314 -25.96 50.51 -92.96
C ASN A 314 -25.34 51.76 -93.53
#